data_58f544f157eb27f01ebe939b3a2f90e6
#
_entry.id   58f544f157eb27f01ebe939b3a2f90e6
#
_cell.length_a   1.000
_cell.length_b   1.000
_cell.length_c   1.000
_cell.angle_alpha   90.00
_cell.angle_beta   90.00
_cell.angle_gamma   90.00
#
_symmetry.space_group_name_H-M   'P 1'
#
loop_
_entity.id
_entity.type
_entity.pdbx_description
1 polymer ?
#
loop_
_entity_poly.entity_id
_entity_poly.type
_entity_poly.pdbx_seq_one_letter_code
_entity_poly.pdbx_strand_id
1 'polypeptide(L)'
;RASTALPMVYSPVKVRDRELVDGGIVSTTNLDIAVSAGAKFIVVVNPLVPYVNDFKTKIRTLTGTRTRHVSDMGFPQIGYQAFKMVAYQRLHEMARQWEQRYPGVDIILIEPEPDDELMFQTSIMNFTSRVEIARHGFQSVTTQLAFGYPRFREICKRHGIQISATRVRNVMKHFEAEQGRTRAWRKILEQTTGALLRQSADEVRR
;
A
#
# COMPACT_ATOMS: atom_id res chain seq x y z
N ARG A 1 -21.59 -6.73 -7.24
CA ARG A 1 -22.23 -5.55 -6.60
C ARG A 1 -22.32 -5.71 -5.09
N ALA A 2 -22.77 -6.88 -4.57
CA ALA A 2 -22.78 -7.12 -3.13
C ALA A 2 -21.37 -7.13 -2.53
N SER A 3 -20.38 -7.72 -3.21
CA SER A 3 -18.98 -7.77 -2.80
C SER A 3 -18.27 -6.41 -2.74
N THR A 4 -18.90 -5.35 -3.24
CA THR A 4 -18.40 -3.98 -3.20
C THR A 4 -19.30 -3.05 -2.38
N ALA A 5 -20.27 -3.61 -1.66
CA ALA A 5 -21.14 -2.85 -0.75
C ALA A 5 -20.42 -2.59 0.58
N LEU A 6 -19.41 -1.74 0.53
CA LEU A 6 -18.58 -1.38 1.68
C LEU A 6 -19.44 -0.75 2.77
N PRO A 7 -19.43 -1.28 4.01
CA PRO A 7 -20.16 -0.69 5.13
C PRO A 7 -19.77 0.77 5.35
N MET A 8 -20.71 1.57 5.80
CA MET A 8 -20.63 3.03 6.01
C MET A 8 -20.51 3.86 4.72
N VAL A 9 -20.28 3.23 3.55
CA VAL A 9 -20.21 3.91 2.24
C VAL A 9 -21.41 3.56 1.38
N TYR A 10 -21.81 2.29 1.35
CA TYR A 10 -22.92 1.80 0.54
C TYR A 10 -23.94 1.03 1.37
N SER A 11 -25.21 1.11 0.95
CA SER A 11 -26.27 0.28 1.51
C SER A 11 -26.08 -1.20 1.16
N PRO A 12 -26.49 -2.12 2.05
CA PRO A 12 -26.51 -3.54 1.76
C PRO A 12 -27.25 -3.85 0.45
N VAL A 13 -26.81 -4.86 -0.26
CA VAL A 13 -27.41 -5.30 -1.52
C VAL A 13 -28.31 -6.50 -1.27
N LYS A 14 -29.60 -6.38 -1.59
CA LYS A 14 -30.53 -7.49 -1.48
C LYS A 14 -30.33 -8.49 -2.62
N VAL A 15 -30.06 -9.74 -2.24
CA VAL A 15 -29.93 -10.87 -3.16
C VAL A 15 -30.84 -11.98 -2.65
N ARG A 16 -31.91 -12.27 -3.40
CA ARG A 16 -32.99 -13.14 -2.94
C ARG A 16 -33.55 -12.61 -1.61
N ASP A 17 -33.57 -13.42 -0.55
CA ASP A 17 -34.10 -13.06 0.78
C ASP A 17 -32.99 -12.64 1.76
N ARG A 18 -31.79 -12.30 1.27
CA ARG A 18 -30.65 -11.92 2.11
C ARG A 18 -30.17 -10.52 1.77
N GLU A 19 -29.80 -9.77 2.78
CA GLU A 19 -29.06 -8.52 2.64
C GLU A 19 -27.56 -8.80 2.81
N LEU A 20 -26.80 -8.43 1.81
CA LEU A 20 -25.36 -8.72 1.71
C LEU A 20 -24.56 -7.42 1.72
N VAL A 21 -23.42 -7.45 2.40
CA VAL A 21 -22.40 -6.41 2.43
C VAL A 21 -21.08 -6.94 1.88
N ASP A 22 -20.08 -6.08 1.77
CA ASP A 22 -18.74 -6.46 1.34
C ASP A 22 -18.17 -7.58 2.22
N GLY A 23 -17.75 -8.66 1.61
CA GLY A 23 -17.18 -9.84 2.28
C GLY A 23 -15.83 -9.58 2.96
N GLY A 24 -15.17 -8.47 2.65
CA GLY A 24 -13.91 -8.05 3.26
C GLY A 24 -13.98 -7.87 4.79
N ILE A 25 -15.20 -7.72 5.35
CA ILE A 25 -15.41 -7.72 6.81
C ILE A 25 -15.03 -9.07 7.43
N VAL A 26 -15.30 -10.15 6.73
CA VAL A 26 -15.03 -11.52 7.21
C VAL A 26 -13.65 -11.99 6.78
N SER A 27 -13.33 -11.85 5.50
CA SER A 27 -12.04 -12.23 4.94
C SER A 27 -11.74 -11.41 3.68
N THR A 28 -10.54 -10.87 3.59
CA THR A 28 -10.06 -10.13 2.41
C THR A 28 -9.37 -11.02 1.39
N THR A 29 -8.99 -12.26 1.77
CA THR A 29 -8.11 -13.09 0.94
C THR A 29 -8.69 -14.45 0.54
N ASN A 30 -9.62 -15.00 1.33
CA ASN A 30 -10.26 -16.30 1.07
C ASN A 30 -9.27 -17.42 0.67
N LEU A 31 -8.12 -17.49 1.35
CA LEU A 31 -7.04 -18.45 1.08
C LEU A 31 -7.50 -19.91 1.19
N ASP A 32 -8.36 -20.20 2.16
CA ASP A 32 -8.95 -21.50 2.40
C ASP A 32 -9.68 -22.03 1.16
N ILE A 33 -10.39 -21.17 0.45
CA ILE A 33 -11.08 -21.52 -0.79
C ILE A 33 -10.08 -21.87 -1.89
N ALA A 34 -9.04 -21.07 -2.07
CA ALA A 34 -8.00 -21.32 -3.07
C ALA A 34 -7.26 -22.63 -2.80
N VAL A 35 -6.89 -22.87 -1.52
CA VAL A 35 -6.23 -24.13 -1.11
C VAL A 35 -7.15 -25.33 -1.31
N SER A 36 -8.43 -25.21 -0.93
CA SER A 36 -9.42 -26.27 -1.13
C SER A 36 -9.66 -26.59 -2.61
N ALA A 37 -9.49 -25.60 -3.48
CA ALA A 37 -9.52 -25.78 -4.94
C ALA A 37 -8.22 -26.38 -5.51
N GLY A 38 -7.23 -26.72 -4.67
CA GLY A 38 -5.99 -27.37 -5.07
C GLY A 38 -4.84 -26.44 -5.43
N ALA A 39 -4.94 -25.13 -5.17
CA ALA A 39 -3.87 -24.21 -5.42
C ALA A 39 -2.64 -24.53 -4.56
N LYS A 40 -1.47 -24.62 -5.19
CA LYS A 40 -0.16 -24.82 -4.55
C LYS A 40 0.71 -23.57 -4.53
N PHE A 41 0.36 -22.59 -5.34
CA PHE A 41 1.00 -21.28 -5.38
C PHE A 41 -0.08 -20.20 -5.42
N ILE A 42 -0.04 -19.28 -4.46
CA ILE A 42 -1.04 -18.24 -4.28
C ILE A 42 -0.32 -16.87 -4.17
N VAL A 43 -0.79 -15.90 -4.94
CA VAL A 43 -0.37 -14.50 -4.79
C VAL A 43 -1.54 -13.72 -4.22
N VAL A 44 -1.32 -13.16 -3.04
CA VAL A 44 -2.28 -12.29 -2.36
C VAL A 44 -1.90 -10.84 -2.62
N VAL A 45 -2.83 -10.07 -3.17
CA VAL A 45 -2.67 -8.62 -3.34
C VAL A 45 -3.62 -7.93 -2.37
N ASN A 46 -3.06 -7.23 -1.37
CA ASN A 46 -3.82 -6.49 -0.37
C ASN A 46 -3.65 -4.98 -0.56
N PRO A 47 -4.58 -4.28 -1.18
CA PRO A 47 -4.51 -2.82 -1.32
C PRO A 47 -5.02 -2.07 -0.07
N LEU A 48 -5.63 -2.77 0.90
CA LEU A 48 -6.32 -2.19 2.05
C LEU A 48 -5.41 -2.15 3.29
N VAL A 49 -4.32 -1.40 3.22
CA VAL A 49 -3.41 -1.21 4.36
C VAL A 49 -3.85 0.01 5.18
N PRO A 50 -3.92 -0.06 6.52
CA PRO A 50 -4.17 1.08 7.38
C PRO A 50 -2.95 2.01 7.37
N TYR A 51 -3.20 3.31 7.49
CA TYR A 51 -2.12 4.27 7.72
C TYR A 51 -1.74 4.26 9.21
N VAL A 52 -0.45 4.19 9.51
CA VAL A 52 0.05 4.05 10.90
C VAL A 52 0.79 5.26 11.44
N ASN A 53 1.04 6.27 10.60
CA ASN A 53 1.72 7.51 10.99
C ASN A 53 0.86 8.74 10.73
N ASP A 54 1.27 9.89 11.31
CA ASP A 54 0.74 11.18 10.95
C ASP A 54 1.15 11.52 9.50
N PHE A 55 0.23 12.14 8.78
CA PHE A 55 0.52 12.56 7.40
C PHE A 55 1.58 13.66 7.37
N LYS A 56 2.60 13.50 6.54
CA LYS A 56 3.63 14.52 6.30
C LYS A 56 3.03 15.78 5.67
N THR A 57 2.04 15.59 4.81
CA THR A 57 1.29 16.66 4.16
C THR A 57 -0.19 16.60 4.53
N LYS A 58 -0.87 17.77 4.48
CA LYS A 58 -2.32 17.81 4.70
C LYS A 58 -3.04 17.09 3.56
N ILE A 59 -3.77 16.03 3.87
CA ILE A 59 -4.59 15.30 2.92
C ILE A 59 -6.03 15.83 2.90
N ARG A 60 -6.71 15.61 1.80
CA ARG A 60 -8.10 16.04 1.61
C ARG A 60 -9.06 15.01 2.24
N THR A 61 -9.97 15.47 3.09
CA THR A 61 -11.04 14.64 3.65
C THR A 61 -12.18 14.45 2.66
N LEU A 62 -13.14 13.57 2.98
CA LEU A 62 -14.37 13.41 2.20
C LEU A 62 -15.21 14.68 2.13
N THR A 63 -15.13 15.54 3.15
CA THR A 63 -15.83 16.83 3.23
C THR A 63 -15.08 17.97 2.53
N GLY A 64 -13.92 17.68 1.92
CA GLY A 64 -13.13 18.68 1.18
C GLY A 64 -12.16 19.50 2.04
N THR A 65 -12.19 19.38 3.36
CA THR A 65 -11.23 20.00 4.27
C THR A 65 -9.85 19.33 4.15
N ARG A 66 -8.79 19.97 4.60
CA ARG A 66 -7.45 19.40 4.63
C ARG A 66 -7.01 19.17 6.07
N THR A 67 -6.58 17.95 6.38
CA THR A 67 -6.08 17.59 7.71
C THR A 67 -4.80 16.79 7.65
N ARG A 68 -4.06 16.75 8.76
CA ARG A 68 -2.88 15.91 8.97
C ARG A 68 -3.19 14.68 9.83
N HIS A 69 -4.33 14.66 10.52
CA HIS A 69 -4.69 13.59 11.45
C HIS A 69 -5.97 12.90 11.01
N VAL A 70 -6.02 11.58 11.17
CA VAL A 70 -7.21 10.79 10.87
C VAL A 70 -8.39 11.20 11.76
N SER A 71 -8.11 11.61 13.00
CA SER A 71 -9.13 12.10 13.95
C SER A 71 -9.97 13.27 13.43
N ASP A 72 -9.35 14.11 12.57
CA ASP A 72 -10.03 15.30 12.04
C ASP A 72 -10.87 15.00 10.79
N MET A 73 -10.85 13.77 10.31
CA MET A 73 -11.51 13.36 9.05
C MET A 73 -13.02 13.07 9.21
N GLY A 74 -13.51 13.03 10.44
CA GLY A 74 -14.90 12.70 10.74
C GLY A 74 -15.19 11.19 10.80
N PHE A 75 -16.35 10.86 11.33
CA PHE A 75 -16.75 9.50 11.68
C PHE A 75 -16.65 8.47 10.54
N PRO A 76 -17.09 8.74 9.29
CA PRO A 76 -17.01 7.74 8.21
C PRO A 76 -15.56 7.35 7.89
N GLN A 77 -14.64 8.33 7.91
CA GLN A 77 -13.24 8.08 7.60
C GLN A 77 -12.54 7.33 8.75
N ILE A 78 -12.84 7.70 9.99
CA ILE A 78 -12.34 6.99 11.18
C ILE A 78 -12.83 5.55 11.17
N GLY A 79 -14.13 5.32 10.90
CA GLY A 79 -14.71 3.99 10.82
C GLY A 79 -14.09 3.16 9.69
N TYR A 80 -13.83 3.77 8.54
CA TYR A 80 -13.14 3.09 7.44
C TYR A 80 -11.68 2.74 7.79
N GLN A 81 -10.98 3.62 8.50
CA GLN A 81 -9.64 3.33 9.00
C GLN A 81 -9.65 2.17 10.01
N ALA A 82 -10.61 2.16 10.94
CA ALA A 82 -10.77 1.06 11.89
C ALA A 82 -11.04 -0.27 11.18
N PHE A 83 -11.91 -0.27 10.15
CA PHE A 83 -12.16 -1.44 9.30
C PHE A 83 -10.85 -1.95 8.65
N LYS A 84 -10.04 -1.06 8.06
CA LYS A 84 -8.76 -1.44 7.46
C LYS A 84 -7.80 -2.03 8.49
N MET A 85 -7.74 -1.46 9.69
CA MET A 85 -6.91 -1.99 10.79
C MET A 85 -7.29 -3.43 11.16
N VAL A 86 -8.58 -3.71 11.32
CA VAL A 86 -9.06 -5.07 11.64
C VAL A 86 -8.77 -6.05 10.51
N ALA A 87 -9.02 -5.65 9.27
CA ALA A 87 -8.76 -6.48 8.08
C ALA A 87 -7.26 -6.79 7.93
N TYR A 88 -6.42 -5.78 8.10
CA TYR A 88 -4.97 -5.90 8.07
C TYR A 88 -4.44 -6.83 9.17
N GLN A 89 -4.87 -6.63 10.42
CA GLN A 89 -4.48 -7.46 11.55
C GLN A 89 -4.82 -8.93 11.30
N ARG A 90 -6.04 -9.23 10.86
CA ARG A 90 -6.46 -10.60 10.54
C ARG A 90 -5.63 -11.24 9.45
N LEU A 91 -5.33 -10.49 8.38
CA LEU A 91 -4.50 -10.98 7.29
C LEU A 91 -3.09 -11.32 7.80
N HIS A 92 -2.48 -10.43 8.59
CA HIS A 92 -1.13 -10.64 9.10
C HIS A 92 -1.03 -11.73 10.16
N GLU A 93 -2.05 -11.91 10.99
CA GLU A 93 -2.15 -13.08 11.89
C GLU A 93 -2.22 -14.39 11.11
N MET A 94 -3.03 -14.42 10.06
CA MET A 94 -3.11 -15.57 9.16
C MET A 94 -1.77 -15.80 8.43
N ALA A 95 -1.15 -14.72 7.94
CA ALA A 95 0.13 -14.78 7.23
C ALA A 95 1.25 -15.41 8.07
N ARG A 96 1.30 -15.12 9.35
CA ARG A 96 2.27 -15.72 10.29
C ARG A 96 2.08 -17.23 10.46
N GLN A 97 0.90 -17.75 10.18
CA GLN A 97 0.53 -19.15 10.37
C GLN A 97 0.42 -19.92 9.03
N TRP A 98 0.65 -19.28 7.88
CA TRP A 98 0.41 -19.91 6.57
C TRP A 98 1.17 -21.21 6.35
N GLU A 99 2.45 -21.25 6.72
CA GLU A 99 3.28 -22.46 6.54
C GLU A 99 2.76 -23.63 7.37
N GLN A 100 2.28 -23.39 8.59
CA GLN A 100 1.71 -24.39 9.47
C GLN A 100 0.30 -24.81 9.04
N ARG A 101 -0.50 -23.84 8.61
CA ARG A 101 -1.91 -24.06 8.26
C ARG A 101 -2.09 -24.68 6.89
N TYR A 102 -1.20 -24.37 5.95
CA TYR A 102 -1.24 -24.83 4.58
C TYR A 102 0.08 -25.43 4.13
N PRO A 103 0.48 -26.60 4.69
CA PRO A 103 1.75 -27.22 4.36
C PRO A 103 1.82 -27.55 2.87
N GLY A 104 2.95 -27.20 2.23
CA GLY A 104 3.17 -27.42 0.80
C GLY A 104 2.47 -26.44 -0.13
N VAL A 105 1.94 -25.32 0.40
CA VAL A 105 1.40 -24.22 -0.38
C VAL A 105 2.31 -23.00 -0.21
N ASP A 106 2.84 -22.49 -1.31
CA ASP A 106 3.61 -21.24 -1.33
C ASP A 106 2.68 -20.04 -1.47
N ILE A 107 2.80 -19.06 -0.57
CA ILE A 107 1.97 -17.87 -0.54
C ILE A 107 2.86 -16.62 -0.57
N ILE A 108 2.60 -15.71 -1.50
CA ILE A 108 3.25 -14.40 -1.61
C ILE A 108 2.22 -13.32 -1.28
N LEU A 109 2.55 -12.45 -0.32
CA LEU A 109 1.75 -11.26 0.01
C LEU A 109 2.39 -10.03 -0.64
N ILE A 110 1.59 -9.27 -1.36
CA ILE A 110 1.94 -7.98 -1.97
C ILE A 110 0.98 -6.93 -1.41
N GLU A 111 1.54 -5.91 -0.77
CA GLU A 111 0.78 -4.81 -0.18
C GLU A 111 1.61 -3.52 -0.15
N PRO A 112 0.97 -2.33 -0.13
CA PRO A 112 1.68 -1.08 0.06
C PRO A 112 2.27 -0.98 1.46
N GLU A 113 3.30 -0.16 1.60
CA GLU A 113 3.89 0.14 2.91
C GLU A 113 2.88 0.93 3.78
N PRO A 114 2.86 0.70 5.11
CA PRO A 114 1.92 1.37 6.01
C PRO A 114 2.09 2.89 6.12
N ASP A 115 3.19 3.44 5.63
CA ASP A 115 3.50 4.88 5.56
C ASP A 115 3.37 5.46 4.15
N ASP A 116 2.80 4.72 3.21
CA ASP A 116 2.56 5.16 1.84
C ASP A 116 1.41 6.17 1.79
N GLU A 117 1.75 7.46 1.96
CA GLU A 117 0.77 8.56 1.95
C GLU A 117 -0.06 8.63 0.66
N LEU A 118 0.53 8.33 -0.50
CA LEU A 118 -0.17 8.49 -1.77
C LEU A 118 -1.31 7.49 -1.92
N MET A 119 -1.10 6.25 -1.44
CA MET A 119 -2.15 5.23 -1.41
C MET A 119 -3.31 5.61 -0.47
N PHE A 120 -3.07 6.48 0.52
CA PHE A 120 -4.07 6.96 1.47
C PHE A 120 -4.69 8.31 1.12
N GLN A 121 -3.97 9.17 0.40
CA GLN A 121 -4.47 10.49 -0.01
C GLN A 121 -5.64 10.40 -0.98
N THR A 122 -5.79 9.28 -1.66
CA THR A 122 -6.84 9.09 -2.64
C THR A 122 -8.09 8.55 -1.98
N SER A 123 -9.10 9.41 -1.93
CA SER A 123 -10.46 8.98 -1.60
C SER A 123 -10.88 7.87 -2.57
N ILE A 124 -11.47 6.80 -2.03
CA ILE A 124 -12.11 5.72 -2.80
C ILE A 124 -13.04 6.26 -3.90
N MET A 125 -13.61 7.45 -3.66
CA MET A 125 -14.53 8.12 -4.57
C MET A 125 -13.82 9.02 -5.60
N ASN A 126 -12.50 9.21 -5.52
CA ASN A 126 -11.77 10.08 -6.44
C ASN A 126 -11.30 9.34 -7.68
N PHE A 127 -12.19 9.20 -8.65
CA PHE A 127 -11.89 8.57 -9.93
C PHE A 127 -10.79 9.30 -10.73
N THR A 128 -10.60 10.60 -10.52
CA THR A 128 -9.64 11.42 -11.27
C THR A 128 -8.19 11.00 -11.01
N SER A 129 -7.87 10.60 -9.78
CA SER A 129 -6.51 10.19 -9.37
C SER A 129 -6.16 8.73 -9.70
N ARG A 130 -7.07 7.97 -10.34
CA ARG A 130 -6.86 6.53 -10.61
C ARG A 130 -5.58 6.20 -11.39
N VAL A 131 -5.20 7.06 -12.33
CA VAL A 131 -3.99 6.84 -13.17
C VAL A 131 -2.72 7.06 -12.34
N GLU A 132 -2.74 8.07 -11.48
CA GLU A 132 -1.63 8.39 -10.57
C GLU A 132 -1.43 7.26 -9.55
N ILE A 133 -2.51 6.79 -8.92
CA ILE A 133 -2.49 5.65 -8.01
C ILE A 133 -1.98 4.38 -8.70
N ALA A 134 -2.51 4.09 -9.89
CA ALA A 134 -2.08 2.90 -10.64
C ALA A 134 -0.59 2.96 -10.99
N ARG A 135 -0.07 4.14 -11.37
CA ARG A 135 1.35 4.34 -11.64
C ARG A 135 2.18 4.14 -10.37
N HIS A 136 1.77 4.75 -9.27
CA HIS A 136 2.45 4.64 -7.99
C HIS A 136 2.46 3.19 -7.48
N GLY A 137 1.30 2.53 -7.46
CA GLY A 137 1.19 1.12 -7.09
C GLY A 137 2.05 0.21 -7.97
N PHE A 138 2.09 0.45 -9.28
CA PHE A 138 2.97 -0.29 -10.18
C PHE A 138 4.46 -0.10 -9.83
N GLN A 139 4.88 1.13 -9.53
CA GLN A 139 6.26 1.43 -9.12
C GLN A 139 6.60 0.81 -7.77
N SER A 140 5.75 0.96 -6.77
CA SER A 140 5.91 0.41 -5.42
C SER A 140 6.04 -1.11 -5.47
N VAL A 141 5.09 -1.81 -6.10
CA VAL A 141 5.12 -3.26 -6.24
C VAL A 141 6.34 -3.73 -7.05
N THR A 142 6.70 -3.04 -8.14
CA THR A 142 7.86 -3.41 -8.95
C THR A 142 9.15 -3.30 -8.13
N THR A 143 9.28 -2.29 -7.29
CA THR A 143 10.41 -2.10 -6.38
C THR A 143 10.44 -3.20 -5.30
N GLN A 144 9.30 -3.47 -4.67
CA GLN A 144 9.18 -4.54 -3.67
C GLN A 144 9.56 -5.92 -4.25
N LEU A 145 9.06 -6.24 -5.45
CA LEU A 145 9.40 -7.49 -6.14
C LEU A 145 10.88 -7.54 -6.54
N ALA A 146 11.50 -6.41 -6.85
CA ALA A 146 12.92 -6.35 -7.17
C ALA A 146 13.80 -6.62 -5.95
N PHE A 147 13.49 -6.01 -4.80
CA PHE A 147 14.19 -6.29 -3.54
C PHE A 147 13.98 -7.72 -3.05
N GLY A 148 12.78 -8.25 -3.18
CA GLY A 148 12.43 -9.63 -2.81
C GLY A 148 12.79 -10.68 -3.86
N TYR A 149 13.46 -10.31 -4.98
CA TYR A 149 13.69 -11.18 -6.13
C TYR A 149 14.29 -12.54 -5.80
N PRO A 150 15.34 -12.68 -4.95
CA PRO A 150 15.90 -13.99 -4.64
C PRO A 150 14.86 -14.96 -4.07
N ARG A 151 14.06 -14.49 -3.10
CA ARG A 151 12.98 -15.28 -2.49
C ARG A 151 11.89 -15.64 -3.51
N PHE A 152 11.43 -14.68 -4.30
CA PHE A 152 10.39 -14.93 -5.29
C PHE A 152 10.86 -15.88 -6.39
N ARG A 153 12.12 -15.79 -6.79
CA ARG A 153 12.73 -16.71 -7.77
C ARG A 153 12.71 -18.15 -7.27
N GLU A 154 13.07 -18.39 -6.02
CA GLU A 154 13.03 -19.73 -5.44
C GLU A 154 11.61 -20.30 -5.39
N ILE A 155 10.64 -19.50 -4.97
CA ILE A 155 9.24 -19.91 -4.96
C ILE A 155 8.76 -20.22 -6.38
N CYS A 156 8.94 -19.30 -7.32
CA CYS A 156 8.53 -19.48 -8.73
C CYS A 156 9.18 -20.73 -9.37
N LYS A 157 10.46 -20.97 -9.07
CA LYS A 157 11.18 -22.14 -9.59
C LYS A 157 10.55 -23.46 -9.12
N ARG A 158 10.11 -23.56 -7.86
CA ARG A 158 9.40 -24.75 -7.35
C ARG A 158 8.12 -25.06 -8.12
N HIS A 159 7.49 -24.03 -8.67
CA HIS A 159 6.26 -24.15 -9.48
C HIS A 159 6.48 -24.12 -10.98
N GLY A 160 7.73 -24.28 -11.46
CA GLY A 160 8.05 -24.28 -12.88
C GLY A 160 7.92 -22.91 -13.57
N ILE A 161 7.79 -21.83 -12.80
CA ILE A 161 7.62 -20.47 -13.32
C ILE A 161 8.99 -19.81 -13.45
N GLN A 162 9.34 -19.42 -14.67
CA GLN A 162 10.58 -18.69 -14.93
C GLN A 162 10.36 -17.18 -14.79
N ILE A 163 11.19 -16.52 -13.98
CA ILE A 163 11.18 -15.07 -13.84
C ILE A 163 12.50 -14.44 -14.28
N SER A 164 12.41 -13.28 -14.94
CA SER A 164 13.59 -12.62 -15.56
C SER A 164 14.30 -11.69 -14.59
N ALA A 165 15.59 -11.88 -14.40
CA ALA A 165 16.45 -10.96 -13.65
C ALA A 165 16.70 -9.62 -14.38
N THR A 166 16.46 -9.55 -15.68
CA THR A 166 16.75 -8.35 -16.49
C THR A 166 15.88 -7.16 -16.04
N ARG A 167 14.58 -7.41 -15.83
CA ARG A 167 13.65 -6.38 -15.37
C ARG A 167 14.00 -5.88 -13.96
N VAL A 168 14.38 -6.79 -13.08
CA VAL A 168 14.86 -6.47 -11.73
C VAL A 168 16.07 -5.55 -11.76
N ARG A 169 17.08 -5.90 -12.56
CA ARG A 169 18.31 -5.07 -12.70
C ARG A 169 17.99 -3.67 -13.21
N ASN A 170 17.07 -3.53 -14.16
CA ASN A 170 16.66 -2.21 -14.66
C ASN A 170 15.98 -1.38 -13.59
N VAL A 171 15.07 -1.98 -12.81
CA VAL A 171 14.39 -1.30 -11.69
C VAL A 171 15.40 -0.85 -10.65
N MET A 172 16.32 -1.72 -10.23
CA MET A 172 17.35 -1.39 -9.25
C MET A 172 18.26 -0.25 -9.73
N LYS A 173 18.69 -0.27 -10.99
CA LYS A 173 19.48 0.83 -11.58
C LYS A 173 18.73 2.17 -11.55
N HIS A 174 17.44 2.18 -11.88
CA HIS A 174 16.63 3.40 -11.79
C HIS A 174 16.51 3.90 -10.36
N PHE A 175 16.26 3.00 -9.41
CA PHE A 175 16.16 3.34 -7.99
C PHE A 175 17.47 3.93 -7.44
N GLU A 176 18.60 3.32 -7.74
CA GLU A 176 19.93 3.82 -7.36
C GLU A 176 20.23 5.20 -7.97
N ALA A 177 19.86 5.41 -9.23
CA ALA A 177 20.03 6.68 -9.92
C ALA A 177 19.13 7.80 -9.32
N GLU A 178 17.90 7.47 -8.91
CA GLU A 178 16.99 8.42 -8.25
C GLU A 178 17.48 8.77 -6.84
N GLN A 179 17.92 7.78 -6.06
CA GLN A 179 18.53 8.04 -4.75
C GLN A 179 19.80 8.89 -4.86
N GLY A 180 20.63 8.63 -5.85
CA GLY A 180 21.81 9.45 -6.15
C GLY A 180 21.45 10.89 -6.45
N ARG A 181 20.43 11.13 -7.29
CA ARG A 181 19.92 12.48 -7.60
C ARG A 181 19.33 13.16 -6.37
N THR A 182 18.51 12.47 -5.59
CA THR A 182 17.92 13.05 -4.37
C THR A 182 18.97 13.44 -3.35
N ARG A 183 20.03 12.63 -3.17
CA ARG A 183 21.16 12.97 -2.30
C ARG A 183 21.94 14.19 -2.82
N ALA A 184 22.16 14.27 -4.13
CA ALA A 184 22.84 15.42 -4.75
C ALA A 184 22.02 16.71 -4.58
N TRP A 185 20.71 16.67 -4.84
CA TRP A 185 19.81 17.80 -4.62
C TRP A 185 19.73 18.25 -3.17
N ARG A 186 19.68 17.31 -2.22
CA ARG A 186 19.69 17.62 -0.79
C ARG A 186 20.98 18.33 -0.39
N LYS A 187 22.13 17.84 -0.88
CA LYS A 187 23.43 18.48 -0.63
C LYS A 187 23.52 19.90 -1.21
N ILE A 188 22.99 20.11 -2.42
CA ILE A 188 22.91 21.44 -3.05
C ILE A 188 22.02 22.37 -2.22
N LEU A 189 20.84 21.92 -1.80
CA LEU A 189 19.92 22.71 -0.97
C LEU A 189 20.54 23.08 0.37
N GLU A 190 21.19 22.14 1.06
CA GLU A 190 21.89 22.41 2.34
C GLU A 190 23.01 23.45 2.17
N GLN A 191 23.77 23.38 1.09
CA GLN A 191 24.83 24.35 0.79
C GLN A 191 24.27 25.74 0.47
N THR A 192 23.19 25.80 -0.32
CA THR A 192 22.55 27.06 -0.73
C THR A 192 21.84 27.73 0.44
N THR A 193 21.08 26.97 1.24
CA THR A 193 20.36 27.47 2.42
C THR A 193 21.35 27.91 3.50
N GLY A 194 22.43 27.18 3.72
CA GLY A 194 23.50 27.56 4.65
C GLY A 194 24.26 28.83 4.24
N ALA A 195 24.41 29.06 2.94
CA ALA A 195 25.02 30.29 2.42
C ALA A 195 24.10 31.52 2.62
N LEU A 196 22.82 31.38 2.34
CA LEU A 196 21.81 32.44 2.54
C LEU A 196 21.64 32.81 4.01
N LEU A 197 21.64 31.86 4.92
CA LEU A 197 21.57 32.11 6.37
C LEU A 197 22.81 32.83 6.91
N ARG A 198 23.98 32.57 6.35
CA ARG A 198 25.20 33.33 6.71
C ARG A 198 25.17 34.77 6.19
N GLN A 199 24.71 34.98 4.96
CA GLN A 199 24.55 36.33 4.41
C GLN A 199 23.57 37.18 5.22
N SER A 200 22.41 36.63 5.59
CA SER A 200 21.42 37.34 6.42
C SER A 200 21.94 37.64 7.84
N ALA A 201 22.76 36.76 8.42
CA ALA A 201 23.36 36.97 9.73
C ALA A 201 24.46 38.07 9.69
N ASP A 202 25.17 38.24 8.59
CA ASP A 202 26.17 39.26 8.39
C ASP A 202 25.55 40.65 8.08
N GLU A 203 24.38 40.67 7.42
CA GLU A 203 23.62 41.92 7.20
C GLU A 203 22.97 42.47 8.47
N VAL A 204 22.57 41.61 9.41
CA VAL A 204 22.00 42.01 10.71
C VAL A 204 23.07 42.48 11.70
N ARG A 205 24.36 42.19 11.44
CA ARG A 205 25.51 42.64 12.27
C ARG A 205 26.17 43.90 11.79
N ARG A 206 25.75 44.48 10.68
CA ARG A 206 26.15 45.80 10.18
C ARG A 206 25.09 46.84 10.45
#